data_f70f47d398db652762787c94a2734cb8
#
_entry.id   f70f47d398db652762787c94a2734cb8
#
_cell.length_a   1.000
_cell.length_b   1.000
_cell.length_c   1.000
_cell.angle_alpha   90.00
_cell.angle_beta   90.00
_cell.angle_gamma   90.00
#
_symmetry.space_group_name_H-M   'P 1'
#
loop_
_entity.id
_entity.type
_entity.pdbx_description
1 polymer ?
#
loop_
_entity_poly.entity_id
_entity_poly.type
_entity_poly.pdbx_seq_one_letter_code
_entity_poly.pdbx_strand_id
1 'polypeptide(L)'
;IHSCKDLASMKLAQLPWRGFGPRAVTKDVLILHRDHIDNKELADLKIGTSSPRRVAQLKKYFPKAQALELRGNVPTRMNKVLSEDYDAVILAKAGLMRLGLLDKLPSDLLAVDLDWTTAPCQGILAIQAKQEILNRIDELFDPELDRIAQIEKSVLAYLGGGCHMAVGAQIEKQDDGYQFSFFFENEKQQIQDFVKKYNSLESLEAEIFSDIAEASGSKELILTHNLVNHKKVYSLAAGKNILCRSLPMIEVKSAVHPREFHEKLEELKKLN
;
A
#
# COMPACT_ATOMS: atom_id res chain seq x y z
N ILE A 1 0.08 -0.69 -17.85
CA ILE A 1 0.22 0.37 -16.85
C ILE A 1 -0.94 0.22 -15.87
N HIS A 2 -0.67 0.36 -14.58
CA HIS A 2 -1.64 0.20 -13.50
C HIS A 2 -1.57 1.38 -12.54
N SER A 3 -2.61 1.58 -11.74
CA SER A 3 -2.46 2.28 -10.47
C SER A 3 -1.65 1.38 -9.54
N CYS A 4 -0.51 1.84 -9.03
CA CYS A 4 0.42 1.00 -8.27
C CYS A 4 -0.23 0.40 -7.01
N LYS A 5 -1.13 1.14 -6.35
CA LYS A 5 -1.86 0.65 -5.18
C LYS A 5 -2.69 -0.61 -5.47
N ASP A 6 -3.18 -0.78 -6.71
CA ASP A 6 -4.07 -1.88 -7.09
C ASP A 6 -3.31 -3.16 -7.51
N LEU A 7 -1.98 -3.08 -7.65
CA LEU A 7 -1.13 -4.24 -7.88
C LEU A 7 -1.07 -5.14 -6.64
N ALA A 8 -0.87 -6.44 -6.86
CA ALA A 8 -0.65 -7.39 -5.77
C ALA A 8 0.56 -6.98 -4.90
N SER A 9 0.46 -7.22 -3.58
CA SER A 9 1.53 -6.90 -2.63
C SER A 9 2.80 -7.72 -2.85
N MET A 10 2.67 -8.94 -3.41
CA MET A 10 3.81 -9.79 -3.76
C MET A 10 4.15 -9.64 -5.24
N LYS A 11 5.43 -9.39 -5.53
CA LYS A 11 5.93 -9.40 -6.91
C LYS A 11 5.85 -10.81 -7.48
N LEU A 12 5.27 -10.92 -8.66
CA LEU A 12 5.42 -12.12 -9.47
C LEU A 12 6.80 -12.09 -10.13
N ALA A 13 7.66 -13.09 -9.86
CA ALA A 13 9.02 -13.14 -10.41
C ALA A 13 9.04 -13.08 -11.94
N GLN A 14 8.00 -13.63 -12.59
CA GLN A 14 7.88 -13.64 -14.05
C GLN A 14 7.33 -12.34 -14.64
N LEU A 15 6.70 -11.50 -13.83
CA LEU A 15 6.09 -10.24 -14.28
C LEU A 15 6.34 -9.15 -13.23
N PRO A 16 7.58 -8.67 -13.11
CA PRO A 16 7.94 -7.59 -12.21
C PRO A 16 7.26 -6.27 -12.61
N TRP A 17 7.24 -5.33 -11.68
CA TRP A 17 6.74 -3.98 -11.91
C TRP A 17 7.70 -2.94 -11.33
N ARG A 18 7.63 -1.71 -11.86
CA ARG A 18 8.35 -0.55 -11.33
C ARG A 18 7.40 0.64 -11.18
N GLY A 19 7.62 1.46 -10.16
CA GLY A 19 6.93 2.75 -9.97
C GLY A 19 7.28 3.71 -11.10
N PHE A 20 6.28 4.45 -11.61
CA PHE A 20 6.43 5.25 -12.82
C PHE A 20 5.77 6.63 -12.69
N GLY A 21 6.37 7.61 -13.37
CA GLY A 21 5.91 8.99 -13.48
C GLY A 21 6.14 9.79 -12.19
N PRO A 22 5.79 11.07 -12.17
CA PRO A 22 5.75 11.81 -10.92
C PRO A 22 4.61 11.29 -10.04
N ARG A 23 4.83 11.24 -8.72
CA ARG A 23 3.77 10.92 -7.77
C ARG A 23 2.69 12.00 -7.81
N ALA A 24 1.47 11.64 -8.12
CA ALA A 24 0.33 12.53 -8.00
C ALA A 24 -0.05 12.74 -6.53
N VAL A 25 -0.97 13.69 -6.27
CA VAL A 25 -1.48 13.96 -4.92
C VAL A 25 -1.94 12.69 -4.24
N THR A 26 -1.45 12.44 -3.04
CA THR A 26 -1.70 11.21 -2.28
C THR A 26 -3.05 11.23 -1.54
N LYS A 27 -3.59 12.41 -1.25
CA LYS A 27 -4.78 12.60 -0.41
C LYS A 27 -5.99 11.75 -0.85
N ASP A 28 -6.74 11.30 0.13
CA ASP A 28 -8.15 10.95 -0.07
C ASP A 28 -8.99 12.22 -0.02
N VAL A 29 -10.10 12.20 -0.72
CA VAL A 29 -11.04 13.31 -0.75
C VAL A 29 -12.44 12.79 -0.47
N LEU A 30 -13.16 13.51 0.39
CA LEU A 30 -14.58 13.33 0.61
C LEU A 30 -15.32 14.19 -0.41
N ILE A 31 -16.12 13.57 -1.27
CA ILE A 31 -17.08 14.25 -2.12
C ILE A 31 -18.40 14.23 -1.38
N LEU A 32 -18.87 15.41 -1.00
CA LEU A 32 -19.99 15.65 -0.10
C LEU A 32 -21.06 16.50 -0.78
N HIS A 33 -22.34 16.18 -0.58
CA HIS A 33 -23.41 17.07 -0.99
C HIS A 33 -23.40 18.35 -0.14
N ARG A 34 -23.65 19.53 -0.77
CA ARG A 34 -23.58 20.82 -0.09
C ARG A 34 -24.55 20.97 1.07
N ASP A 35 -25.68 20.31 1.03
CA ASP A 35 -26.67 20.34 2.10
C ASP A 35 -26.14 19.79 3.44
N HIS A 36 -25.00 19.05 3.38
CA HIS A 36 -24.35 18.51 4.57
C HIS A 36 -23.13 19.30 5.04
N ILE A 37 -22.91 20.52 4.49
CA ILE A 37 -21.69 21.32 4.78
C ILE A 37 -21.57 21.71 6.23
N ASP A 38 -22.71 21.96 6.90
CA ASP A 38 -22.75 22.37 8.31
C ASP A 38 -22.58 21.20 9.28
N ASN A 39 -22.58 19.96 8.76
CA ASN A 39 -22.32 18.77 9.56
C ASN A 39 -20.82 18.56 9.77
N LYS A 40 -20.20 19.41 10.60
CA LYS A 40 -18.75 19.39 10.88
C LYS A 40 -18.24 18.07 11.45
N GLU A 41 -19.11 17.32 12.13
CA GLU A 41 -18.75 16.04 12.75
C GLU A 41 -18.96 14.86 11.80
N LEU A 42 -19.49 15.07 10.57
CA LEU A 42 -19.97 14.03 9.65
C LEU A 42 -20.89 13.02 10.37
N ALA A 43 -21.63 13.48 11.38
CA ALA A 43 -22.49 12.65 12.19
C ALA A 43 -23.65 12.12 11.37
N ASP A 44 -23.93 10.82 11.52
CA ASP A 44 -25.03 10.09 10.87
C ASP A 44 -24.99 10.07 9.33
N LEU A 45 -23.92 10.62 8.69
CA LEU A 45 -23.79 10.60 7.23
C LEU A 45 -23.52 9.19 6.72
N LYS A 46 -24.19 8.84 5.63
CA LYS A 46 -23.96 7.62 4.85
C LYS A 46 -22.79 7.85 3.89
N ILE A 47 -21.60 7.35 4.23
CA ILE A 47 -20.37 7.60 3.48
C ILE A 47 -19.97 6.35 2.70
N GLY A 48 -20.00 6.46 1.37
CA GLY A 48 -19.65 5.37 0.46
C GLY A 48 -18.15 5.10 0.39
N THR A 49 -17.74 3.88 0.75
CA THR A 49 -16.38 3.37 0.54
C THR A 49 -16.34 1.84 0.64
N SER A 50 -15.54 1.18 -0.23
CA SER A 50 -15.25 -0.26 -0.12
C SER A 50 -13.83 -0.54 0.36
N SER A 51 -13.09 0.49 0.80
CA SER A 51 -11.73 0.34 1.30
C SER A 51 -11.73 0.04 2.80
N PRO A 52 -11.24 -1.14 3.26
CA PRO A 52 -11.16 -1.46 4.69
C PRO A 52 -10.42 -0.38 5.48
N ARG A 53 -9.32 0.15 4.94
CA ARG A 53 -8.57 1.24 5.55
C ARG A 53 -9.43 2.49 5.78
N ARG A 54 -10.19 2.91 4.76
CA ARG A 54 -11.07 4.09 4.88
C ARG A 54 -12.20 3.85 5.89
N VAL A 55 -12.76 2.65 5.91
CA VAL A 55 -13.77 2.26 6.92
C VAL A 55 -13.20 2.38 8.32
N ALA A 56 -11.99 1.84 8.57
CA ALA A 56 -11.33 1.91 9.86
C ALA A 56 -11.01 3.35 10.27
N GLN A 57 -10.53 4.17 9.33
CA GLN A 57 -10.24 5.59 9.57
C GLN A 57 -11.53 6.40 9.81
N LEU A 58 -12.62 6.11 9.09
CA LEU A 58 -13.92 6.72 9.39
C LEU A 58 -14.36 6.40 10.81
N LYS A 59 -14.32 5.15 11.25
CA LYS A 59 -14.64 4.77 12.63
C LYS A 59 -13.79 5.51 13.67
N LYS A 60 -12.50 5.73 13.36
CA LYS A 60 -11.59 6.43 14.27
C LYS A 60 -11.88 7.93 14.36
N TYR A 61 -11.99 8.58 13.21
CA TYR A 61 -12.05 10.05 13.13
C TYR A 61 -13.47 10.61 13.12
N PHE A 62 -14.43 9.82 12.63
CA PHE A 62 -15.83 10.19 12.48
C PHE A 62 -16.75 9.05 12.97
N PRO A 63 -16.73 8.73 14.27
CA PRO A 63 -17.34 7.52 14.82
C PRO A 63 -18.88 7.44 14.67
N LYS A 64 -19.54 8.56 14.37
CA LYS A 64 -20.97 8.62 14.14
C LYS A 64 -21.35 8.40 12.66
N ALA A 65 -20.38 8.47 11.73
CA ALA A 65 -20.62 8.26 10.30
C ALA A 65 -20.85 6.77 9.99
N GLN A 66 -21.72 6.50 9.04
CA GLN A 66 -22.02 5.16 8.57
C GLN A 66 -21.25 4.84 7.29
N ALA A 67 -20.29 3.92 7.35
CA ALA A 67 -19.58 3.45 6.17
C ALA A 67 -20.45 2.46 5.39
N LEU A 68 -20.73 2.76 4.13
CA LEU A 68 -21.51 1.89 3.23
C LEU A 68 -20.64 1.40 2.07
N GLU A 69 -20.90 0.17 1.60
CA GLU A 69 -20.18 -0.40 0.48
C GLU A 69 -20.43 0.40 -0.81
N LEU A 70 -19.35 0.78 -1.50
CA LEU A 70 -19.40 1.58 -2.73
C LEU A 70 -18.69 0.88 -3.88
N ARG A 71 -19.43 0.52 -4.94
CA ARG A 71 -18.90 -0.11 -6.17
C ARG A 71 -19.04 0.77 -7.39
N GLY A 72 -18.23 0.50 -8.40
CA GLY A 72 -18.20 1.21 -9.66
C GLY A 72 -16.85 1.88 -9.95
N ASN A 73 -16.69 2.46 -11.12
CA ASN A 73 -15.55 3.32 -11.45
C ASN A 73 -15.68 4.69 -10.78
N VAL A 74 -14.65 5.54 -10.88
CA VAL A 74 -14.60 6.84 -10.18
C VAL A 74 -15.80 7.74 -10.56
N PRO A 75 -16.15 7.96 -11.85
CA PRO A 75 -17.33 8.74 -12.21
C PRO A 75 -18.63 8.16 -11.63
N THR A 76 -18.83 6.85 -11.74
CA THR A 76 -20.02 6.18 -11.20
C THR A 76 -20.14 6.36 -9.69
N ARG A 77 -19.03 6.24 -8.95
CA ARG A 77 -19.02 6.43 -7.49
C ARG A 77 -19.35 7.87 -7.12
N MET A 78 -18.82 8.83 -7.83
CA MET A 78 -19.11 10.25 -7.59
C MET A 78 -20.59 10.57 -7.85
N ASN A 79 -21.16 10.06 -8.94
CA ASN A 79 -22.55 10.32 -9.30
C ASN A 79 -23.57 9.74 -8.31
N LYS A 80 -23.17 8.72 -7.51
CA LYS A 80 -24.03 8.15 -6.48
C LYS A 80 -24.35 9.13 -5.33
N VAL A 81 -23.55 10.16 -5.15
CA VAL A 81 -23.86 11.24 -4.19
C VAL A 81 -25.04 12.07 -4.71
N LEU A 82 -25.11 12.31 -6.04
CA LEU A 82 -26.20 13.05 -6.68
C LEU A 82 -27.52 12.25 -6.74
N SER A 83 -27.47 10.93 -6.66
CA SER A 83 -28.66 10.06 -6.65
C SER A 83 -29.20 9.78 -5.25
N GLU A 84 -28.67 10.46 -4.23
CA GLU A 84 -29.09 10.33 -2.82
C GLU A 84 -28.89 8.93 -2.20
N ASP A 85 -28.18 8.04 -2.88
CA ASP A 85 -27.81 6.74 -2.30
C ASP A 85 -26.82 6.90 -1.13
N TYR A 86 -25.99 7.99 -1.20
CA TYR A 86 -24.97 8.34 -0.23
C TYR A 86 -24.96 9.85 0.01
N ASP A 87 -24.76 10.27 1.24
CA ASP A 87 -24.56 11.68 1.58
C ASP A 87 -23.16 12.18 1.15
N ALA A 88 -22.19 11.26 1.14
CA ALA A 88 -20.83 11.48 0.67
C ALA A 88 -20.16 10.21 0.18
N VAL A 89 -19.07 10.35 -0.57
CA VAL A 89 -18.19 9.22 -0.96
C VAL A 89 -16.72 9.59 -0.78
N ILE A 90 -15.86 8.60 -0.45
CA ILE A 90 -14.43 8.81 -0.32
C ILE A 90 -13.71 8.24 -1.53
N LEU A 91 -12.97 9.10 -2.22
CA LEU A 91 -12.21 8.76 -3.43
C LEU A 91 -10.75 9.19 -3.28
N ALA A 92 -9.86 8.59 -4.07
CA ALA A 92 -8.47 9.06 -4.18
C ALA A 92 -8.42 10.31 -5.06
N LYS A 93 -7.89 11.41 -4.55
CA LYS A 93 -7.80 12.70 -5.27
C LYS A 93 -7.09 12.57 -6.61
N ALA A 94 -5.99 11.79 -6.67
CA ALA A 94 -5.27 11.52 -7.91
C ALA A 94 -6.15 10.94 -9.02
N GLY A 95 -7.13 10.10 -8.69
CA GLY A 95 -8.07 9.53 -9.68
C GLY A 95 -9.01 10.58 -10.26
N LEU A 96 -9.53 11.45 -9.40
CA LEU A 96 -10.40 12.57 -9.81
C LEU A 96 -9.65 13.58 -10.67
N MET A 97 -8.42 13.93 -10.29
CA MET A 97 -7.57 14.86 -11.06
C MET A 97 -7.24 14.31 -12.46
N ARG A 98 -6.83 13.03 -12.56
CA ARG A 98 -6.54 12.40 -13.87
C ARG A 98 -7.71 12.37 -14.81
N LEU A 99 -8.92 12.32 -14.29
CA LEU A 99 -10.16 12.34 -15.07
C LEU A 99 -10.73 13.74 -15.27
N GLY A 100 -10.09 14.79 -14.75
CA GLY A 100 -10.56 16.17 -14.81
C GLY A 100 -11.93 16.37 -14.11
N LEU A 101 -12.25 15.52 -13.13
CA LEU A 101 -13.54 15.54 -12.45
C LEU A 101 -13.61 16.59 -11.34
N LEU A 102 -12.49 16.97 -10.75
CA LEU A 102 -12.46 18.06 -9.76
C LEU A 102 -12.76 19.41 -10.38
N ASP A 103 -12.24 19.66 -11.59
CA ASP A 103 -12.46 20.91 -12.33
C ASP A 103 -13.90 21.03 -12.85
N LYS A 104 -14.59 19.91 -12.95
CA LYS A 104 -15.96 19.78 -13.44
C LYS A 104 -16.92 19.28 -12.35
N LEU A 105 -16.57 19.53 -11.10
CA LEU A 105 -17.40 19.10 -9.98
C LEU A 105 -18.76 19.82 -10.07
N PRO A 106 -19.90 19.10 -10.01
CA PRO A 106 -21.22 19.70 -9.95
C PRO A 106 -21.34 20.72 -8.82
N SER A 107 -22.11 21.80 -9.04
CA SER A 107 -22.29 22.89 -8.08
C SER A 107 -22.80 22.43 -6.70
N ASP A 108 -23.57 21.34 -6.71
CA ASP A 108 -24.18 20.78 -5.50
C ASP A 108 -23.23 19.91 -4.68
N LEU A 109 -22.02 19.66 -5.21
CA LEU A 109 -20.99 18.86 -4.53
C LEU A 109 -19.82 19.74 -4.06
N LEU A 110 -19.16 19.23 -3.03
CA LEU A 110 -17.90 19.75 -2.51
C LEU A 110 -16.86 18.63 -2.45
N ALA A 111 -15.62 19.01 -2.63
CA ALA A 111 -14.46 18.14 -2.42
C ALA A 111 -13.68 18.62 -1.20
N VAL A 112 -13.60 17.79 -0.16
CA VAL A 112 -12.89 18.08 1.09
C VAL A 112 -11.74 17.09 1.25
N ASP A 113 -10.51 17.60 1.33
CA ASP A 113 -9.33 16.76 1.55
C ASP A 113 -9.38 16.13 2.95
N LEU A 114 -9.09 14.84 3.03
CA LEU A 114 -9.01 14.12 4.29
C LEU A 114 -7.53 14.01 4.71
N ASP A 115 -7.25 14.47 5.92
CA ASP A 115 -5.88 14.48 6.46
C ASP A 115 -5.63 13.22 7.28
N TRP A 116 -5.44 12.12 6.59
CA TRP A 116 -5.13 10.82 7.15
C TRP A 116 -4.18 9.99 6.27
N THR A 117 -3.65 8.90 6.82
CA THR A 117 -2.71 8.03 6.11
C THR A 117 -3.40 7.31 4.94
N THR A 118 -2.82 7.39 3.76
CA THR A 118 -3.41 6.85 2.53
C THR A 118 -2.95 5.41 2.22
N ALA A 119 -3.52 4.81 1.19
CA ALA A 119 -3.14 3.47 0.78
C ALA A 119 -1.68 3.45 0.28
N PRO A 120 -0.92 2.37 0.53
CA PRO A 120 0.40 2.20 -0.05
C PRO A 120 0.39 2.40 -1.56
N CYS A 121 1.34 3.18 -2.07
CA CYS A 121 1.48 3.56 -3.48
C CYS A 121 0.31 4.42 -4.03
N GLN A 122 -0.50 5.04 -3.21
CA GLN A 122 -1.51 5.98 -3.71
C GLN A 122 -0.83 7.16 -4.42
N GLY A 123 -1.35 7.53 -5.58
CA GLY A 123 -0.78 8.57 -6.43
C GLY A 123 0.30 8.08 -7.40
N ILE A 124 0.85 6.89 -7.24
CA ILE A 124 1.89 6.31 -8.11
C ILE A 124 1.24 5.44 -9.19
N LEU A 125 1.72 5.56 -10.42
CA LEU A 125 1.49 4.59 -11.50
C LEU A 125 2.56 3.50 -11.43
N ALA A 126 2.31 2.35 -12.05
CA ALA A 126 3.30 1.31 -12.21
C ALA A 126 3.25 0.71 -13.62
N ILE A 127 4.43 0.40 -14.15
CA ILE A 127 4.58 -0.40 -15.35
C ILE A 127 4.92 -1.82 -14.92
N GLN A 128 4.10 -2.78 -15.34
CA GLN A 128 4.32 -4.20 -15.13
C GLN A 128 4.62 -4.87 -16.46
N ALA A 129 5.78 -5.48 -16.59
CA ALA A 129 6.24 -6.13 -17.82
C ALA A 129 7.32 -7.16 -17.51
N LYS A 130 7.72 -7.95 -18.54
CA LYS A 130 8.91 -8.81 -18.45
C LYS A 130 10.15 -7.96 -18.19
N GLN A 131 11.12 -8.51 -17.45
CA GLN A 131 12.35 -7.79 -17.06
C GLN A 131 13.09 -7.18 -18.25
N GLU A 132 13.14 -7.90 -19.38
CA GLU A 132 13.77 -7.41 -20.61
C GLU A 132 13.14 -6.09 -21.11
N ILE A 133 11.81 -5.96 -20.99
CA ILE A 133 11.10 -4.75 -21.40
C ILE A 133 11.38 -3.62 -20.41
N LEU A 134 11.33 -3.91 -19.09
CA LEU A 134 11.63 -2.91 -18.06
C LEU A 134 13.06 -2.35 -18.22
N ASN A 135 14.03 -3.21 -18.54
CA ASN A 135 15.42 -2.79 -18.80
C ASN A 135 15.54 -1.87 -20.03
N ARG A 136 14.72 -2.10 -21.07
CA ARG A 136 14.72 -1.27 -22.29
C ARG A 136 14.15 0.12 -22.10
N ILE A 137 13.35 0.32 -21.08
CA ILE A 137 12.67 1.57 -20.74
C ILE A 137 13.16 2.12 -19.38
N ASP A 138 14.35 1.69 -18.93
CA ASP A 138 14.89 2.03 -17.61
C ASP A 138 14.97 3.53 -17.37
N GLU A 139 15.32 4.29 -18.39
CA GLU A 139 15.40 5.77 -18.38
C GLU A 139 14.07 6.49 -18.06
N LEU A 140 12.92 5.79 -18.17
CA LEU A 140 11.62 6.36 -17.85
C LEU A 140 11.29 6.32 -16.35
N PHE A 141 12.09 5.60 -15.55
CA PHE A 141 11.81 5.43 -14.13
C PHE A 141 12.66 6.39 -13.29
N ASP A 142 12.01 7.06 -12.37
CA ASP A 142 12.66 7.75 -11.27
C ASP A 142 13.08 6.71 -10.21
N PRO A 143 14.37 6.51 -9.95
CA PRO A 143 14.85 5.50 -8.99
C PRO A 143 14.36 5.75 -7.57
N GLU A 144 14.22 7.01 -7.14
CA GLU A 144 13.74 7.38 -5.82
C GLU A 144 12.25 7.02 -5.67
N LEU A 145 11.44 7.42 -6.65
CA LEU A 145 10.01 7.11 -6.66
C LEU A 145 9.75 5.59 -6.72
N ASP A 146 10.50 4.88 -7.56
CA ASP A 146 10.38 3.42 -7.64
C ASP A 146 10.73 2.77 -6.30
N ARG A 147 11.81 3.22 -5.64
CA ARG A 147 12.20 2.73 -4.31
C ARG A 147 11.12 3.01 -3.26
N ILE A 148 10.57 4.22 -3.22
CA ILE A 148 9.45 4.57 -2.35
C ILE A 148 8.26 3.62 -2.59
N ALA A 149 7.89 3.38 -3.85
CA ALA A 149 6.80 2.47 -4.19
C ALA A 149 7.06 1.04 -3.72
N GLN A 150 8.29 0.54 -3.85
CA GLN A 150 8.70 -0.78 -3.37
C GLN A 150 8.60 -0.89 -1.84
N ILE A 151 9.06 0.13 -1.11
CA ILE A 151 9.01 0.16 0.36
C ILE A 151 7.55 0.19 0.84
N GLU A 152 6.73 1.12 0.34
CA GLU A 152 5.31 1.19 0.71
C GLU A 152 4.57 -0.12 0.41
N LYS A 153 4.88 -0.78 -0.71
CA LYS A 153 4.27 -2.05 -1.07
C LYS A 153 4.75 -3.20 -0.20
N SER A 154 6.00 -3.16 0.27
CA SER A 154 6.55 -4.17 1.16
C SER A 154 5.90 -4.15 2.55
N VAL A 155 5.39 -3.00 3.01
CA VAL A 155 4.61 -2.90 4.25
C VAL A 155 3.37 -3.78 4.20
N LEU A 156 2.65 -3.83 3.07
CA LEU A 156 1.52 -4.76 2.91
C LEU A 156 1.95 -6.22 3.01
N ALA A 157 3.07 -6.57 2.35
CA ALA A 157 3.59 -7.93 2.40
C ALA A 157 4.04 -8.32 3.82
N TYR A 158 4.67 -7.39 4.54
CA TYR A 158 5.12 -7.57 5.91
C TYR A 158 3.97 -7.88 6.88
N LEU A 159 2.83 -7.20 6.72
CA LEU A 159 1.64 -7.41 7.53
C LEU A 159 0.81 -8.64 7.11
N GLY A 160 1.29 -9.45 6.17
CA GLY A 160 0.60 -10.65 5.70
C GLY A 160 -0.21 -10.47 4.40
N GLY A 161 -0.14 -9.30 3.80
CA GLY A 161 -0.59 -8.94 2.45
C GLY A 161 -1.99 -9.38 2.03
N GLY A 162 -2.94 -8.48 1.98
CA GLY A 162 -4.26 -8.75 1.38
C GLY A 162 -5.06 -7.47 1.19
N CYS A 163 -5.91 -7.45 0.15
CA CYS A 163 -6.83 -6.35 -0.12
C CYS A 163 -7.90 -6.17 0.99
N HIS A 164 -7.94 -7.10 1.95
CA HIS A 164 -8.92 -7.10 3.04
C HIS A 164 -8.41 -6.41 4.31
N MET A 165 -7.13 -6.04 4.35
CA MET A 165 -6.53 -5.43 5.53
C MET A 165 -6.68 -3.90 5.51
N ALA A 166 -6.95 -3.32 6.67
CA ALA A 166 -7.03 -1.89 6.86
C ALA A 166 -5.62 -1.30 7.05
N VAL A 167 -4.83 -1.22 5.97
CA VAL A 167 -3.44 -0.72 5.98
C VAL A 167 -3.31 0.58 5.23
N GLY A 168 -2.71 1.57 5.87
CA GLY A 168 -2.18 2.78 5.27
C GLY A 168 -0.66 2.82 5.44
N ALA A 169 0.06 3.20 4.41
CA ALA A 169 1.51 3.42 4.45
C ALA A 169 1.88 4.44 3.38
N GLN A 170 2.48 5.53 3.79
CA GLN A 170 2.78 6.66 2.92
C GLN A 170 4.15 7.23 3.28
N ILE A 171 5.03 7.33 2.29
CA ILE A 171 6.32 8.00 2.41
C ILE A 171 6.25 9.31 1.64
N GLU A 172 6.55 10.41 2.29
CA GLU A 172 6.62 11.73 1.69
C GLU A 172 8.03 12.29 1.86
N LYS A 173 8.60 12.78 0.76
CA LYS A 173 9.86 13.51 0.78
C LYS A 173 9.62 14.86 1.44
N GLN A 174 10.51 15.24 2.36
CA GLN A 174 10.55 16.51 3.05
C GLN A 174 11.87 17.20 2.71
N ASP A 175 12.02 18.46 3.08
CA ASP A 175 13.27 19.22 2.83
C ASP A 175 14.48 18.61 3.56
N ASP A 176 14.23 17.95 4.71
CA ASP A 176 15.23 17.38 5.61
C ASP A 176 15.19 15.84 5.69
N GLY A 177 14.61 15.17 4.69
CA GLY A 177 14.53 13.72 4.69
C GLY A 177 13.19 13.15 4.22
N TYR A 178 12.66 12.18 4.93
CA TYR A 178 11.41 11.49 4.57
C TYR A 178 10.50 11.34 5.77
N GLN A 179 9.22 11.58 5.58
CA GLN A 179 8.20 11.30 6.57
C GLN A 179 7.47 10.02 6.17
N PHE A 180 7.37 9.08 7.10
CA PHE A 180 6.54 7.89 6.96
C PHE A 180 5.32 8.01 7.85
N SER A 181 4.14 7.85 7.26
CA SER A 181 2.87 7.77 7.95
C SER A 181 2.33 6.35 7.84
N PHE A 182 1.98 5.77 8.96
CA PHE A 182 1.48 4.41 9.08
C PHE A 182 0.10 4.38 9.74
N PHE A 183 -0.76 3.48 9.27
CA PHE A 183 -2.06 3.16 9.84
C PHE A 183 -2.36 1.69 9.66
N PHE A 184 -2.81 1.03 10.70
CA PHE A 184 -3.19 -0.37 10.67
C PHE A 184 -4.33 -0.67 11.64
N GLU A 185 -5.35 -1.41 11.22
CA GLU A 185 -6.35 -2.02 12.10
C GLU A 185 -6.19 -3.54 12.03
N ASN A 186 -5.94 -4.17 13.17
CA ASN A 186 -5.79 -5.62 13.26
C ASN A 186 -7.15 -6.35 13.31
N GLU A 187 -7.14 -7.69 13.30
CA GLU A 187 -8.36 -8.52 13.34
C GLU A 187 -9.21 -8.30 14.61
N LYS A 188 -8.61 -7.79 15.69
CA LYS A 188 -9.32 -7.42 16.93
C LYS A 188 -9.86 -5.99 16.91
N GLN A 189 -9.85 -5.33 15.77
CA GLN A 189 -10.26 -3.93 15.58
C GLN A 189 -9.44 -2.93 16.42
N GLN A 190 -8.21 -3.28 16.77
CA GLN A 190 -7.28 -2.37 17.44
C GLN A 190 -6.52 -1.59 16.36
N ILE A 191 -6.52 -0.27 16.51
CA ILE A 191 -5.86 0.64 15.58
C ILE A 191 -4.49 1.01 16.13
N GLN A 192 -3.49 0.92 15.25
CA GLN A 192 -2.15 1.44 15.47
C GLN A 192 -1.83 2.42 14.34
N ASP A 193 -1.35 3.58 14.70
CA ASP A 193 -0.90 4.58 13.74
C ASP A 193 0.20 5.43 14.32
N PHE A 194 1.12 5.82 13.48
CA PHE A 194 2.20 6.76 13.83
C PHE A 194 2.69 7.53 12.61
N VAL A 195 3.38 8.62 12.89
CA VAL A 195 4.15 9.39 11.90
C VAL A 195 5.56 9.52 12.43
N LYS A 196 6.56 9.16 11.62
CA LYS A 196 7.98 9.24 11.97
C LYS A 196 8.79 9.85 10.82
N LYS A 197 9.79 10.65 11.18
CA LYS A 197 10.76 11.22 10.24
C LYS A 197 12.05 10.40 10.21
N TYR A 198 12.64 10.33 9.02
CA TYR A 198 13.91 9.64 8.74
C TYR A 198 14.79 10.56 7.90
N ASN A 199 16.08 10.56 8.15
CA ASN A 199 17.04 11.44 7.47
C ASN A 199 17.28 11.02 6.01
N SER A 200 17.05 9.73 5.67
CA SER A 200 17.25 9.21 4.31
C SER A 200 16.34 8.01 4.05
N LEU A 201 16.20 7.61 2.77
CA LEU A 201 15.51 6.37 2.41
C LEU A 201 16.21 5.12 2.94
N GLU A 202 17.54 5.15 3.08
CA GLU A 202 18.34 4.07 3.65
C GLU A 202 17.96 3.83 5.12
N SER A 203 17.93 4.91 5.93
CA SER A 203 17.56 4.82 7.34
C SER A 203 16.10 4.38 7.51
N LEU A 204 15.20 4.92 6.67
CA LEU A 204 13.79 4.52 6.67
C LEU A 204 13.64 3.02 6.35
N GLU A 205 14.28 2.52 5.31
CA GLU A 205 14.21 1.12 4.90
C GLU A 205 14.81 0.17 5.95
N ALA A 206 15.85 0.62 6.67
CA ALA A 206 16.48 -0.15 7.74
C ALA A 206 15.56 -0.29 8.97
N GLU A 207 14.83 0.75 9.35
CA GLU A 207 14.13 0.84 10.63
C GLU A 207 12.61 0.59 10.53
N ILE A 208 11.97 0.91 9.39
CA ILE A 208 10.51 0.96 9.22
C ILE A 208 9.78 -0.30 9.72
N PHE A 209 10.35 -1.49 9.50
CA PHE A 209 9.71 -2.74 9.91
C PHE A 209 9.81 -2.99 11.40
N SER A 210 10.90 -2.57 12.03
CA SER A 210 11.02 -2.60 13.51
C SER A 210 10.04 -1.63 14.16
N ASP A 211 9.88 -0.43 13.60
CA ASP A 211 8.91 0.56 14.08
C ASP A 211 7.47 0.05 13.95
N ILE A 212 7.14 -0.62 12.84
CA ILE A 212 5.83 -1.24 12.66
C ILE A 212 5.62 -2.40 13.64
N ALA A 213 6.63 -3.24 13.87
CA ALA A 213 6.55 -4.34 14.84
C ALA A 213 6.33 -3.83 16.26
N GLU A 214 7.07 -2.81 16.68
CA GLU A 214 6.92 -2.16 17.97
C GLU A 214 5.52 -1.56 18.14
N ALA A 215 5.06 -0.76 17.16
CA ALA A 215 3.73 -0.14 17.18
C ALA A 215 2.61 -1.18 17.21
N SER A 216 2.78 -2.31 16.52
CA SER A 216 1.78 -3.39 16.47
C SER A 216 1.82 -4.34 17.69
N GLY A 217 2.81 -4.20 18.57
CA GLY A 217 3.05 -5.13 19.67
C GLY A 217 3.30 -6.58 19.19
N SER A 218 3.76 -6.73 17.95
CA SER A 218 3.99 -8.01 17.28
C SER A 218 5.42 -8.47 17.49
N LYS A 219 5.63 -9.80 17.46
CA LYS A 219 6.97 -10.38 17.40
C LYS A 219 7.45 -10.38 15.94
N GLU A 220 8.70 -10.05 15.72
CA GLU A 220 9.31 -10.12 14.40
C GLU A 220 10.03 -11.46 14.19
N LEU A 221 9.81 -12.09 13.04
CA LEU A 221 10.57 -13.25 12.56
C LEU A 221 11.37 -12.82 11.33
N ILE A 222 12.69 -12.78 11.46
CA ILE A 222 13.60 -12.47 10.37
C ILE A 222 13.94 -13.77 9.64
N LEU A 223 13.58 -13.82 8.35
CA LEU A 223 13.87 -14.94 7.48
C LEU A 223 15.10 -14.60 6.63
N THR A 224 16.20 -15.31 6.86
CA THR A 224 17.50 -15.04 6.21
C THR A 224 17.65 -15.69 4.83
N HIS A 225 16.67 -16.45 4.39
CA HIS A 225 16.65 -17.11 3.09
C HIS A 225 15.74 -16.38 2.10
N ASN A 226 16.09 -16.44 0.82
CA ASN A 226 15.27 -15.88 -0.26
C ASN A 226 14.06 -16.81 -0.51
N LEU A 227 12.92 -16.46 0.10
CA LEU A 227 11.77 -17.33 0.22
C LEU A 227 10.70 -17.01 -0.83
N VAL A 228 10.97 -17.30 -2.07
CA VAL A 228 9.99 -17.17 -3.17
C VAL A 228 8.72 -18.02 -2.94
N ASN A 229 8.71 -18.97 -1.99
CA ASN A 229 7.63 -19.96 -1.83
C ASN A 229 7.05 -20.11 -0.42
N HIS A 230 7.13 -19.11 0.45
CA HIS A 230 6.71 -19.30 1.85
C HIS A 230 5.35 -18.72 2.24
N LYS A 231 4.33 -18.81 1.37
CA LYS A 231 2.94 -18.48 1.74
C LYS A 231 2.51 -19.15 3.06
N LYS A 232 2.95 -20.39 3.30
CA LYS A 232 2.67 -21.12 4.56
C LYS A 232 3.31 -20.49 5.78
N VAL A 233 4.56 -20.01 5.68
CA VAL A 233 5.25 -19.37 6.82
C VAL A 233 4.58 -18.04 7.16
N TYR A 234 4.29 -17.22 6.16
CA TYR A 234 3.59 -15.95 6.36
C TYR A 234 2.19 -16.16 6.95
N SER A 235 1.41 -17.13 6.46
CA SER A 235 0.07 -17.39 7.00
C SER A 235 0.09 -17.96 8.41
N LEU A 236 1.05 -18.82 8.75
CA LEU A 236 1.23 -19.36 10.10
C LEU A 236 1.72 -18.29 11.08
N ALA A 237 2.60 -17.39 10.63
CA ALA A 237 3.11 -16.29 11.43
C ALA A 237 2.01 -15.26 11.73
N ALA A 238 1.23 -14.87 10.72
CA ALA A 238 0.12 -13.93 10.88
C ALA A 238 -0.91 -14.45 11.91
N GLY A 239 -1.29 -15.74 11.85
CA GLY A 239 -2.19 -16.34 12.84
C GLY A 239 -1.65 -16.38 14.29
N LYS A 240 -0.37 -16.07 14.50
CA LYS A 240 0.29 -16.03 15.82
C LYS A 240 0.76 -14.65 16.24
N ASN A 241 0.33 -13.60 15.57
CA ASN A 241 0.82 -12.23 15.76
C ASN A 241 2.35 -12.12 15.62
N ILE A 242 2.90 -12.78 14.59
CA ILE A 242 4.33 -12.75 14.25
C ILE A 242 4.44 -12.12 12.86
N LEU A 243 5.17 -11.02 12.78
CA LEU A 243 5.49 -10.36 11.51
C LEU A 243 6.73 -11.00 10.89
N CYS A 244 6.68 -11.27 9.59
CA CYS A 244 7.78 -11.90 8.88
C CYS A 244 8.49 -10.91 7.98
N ARG A 245 9.80 -10.73 8.17
CA ARG A 245 10.68 -9.95 7.32
C ARG A 245 11.68 -10.86 6.62
N SER A 246 11.77 -10.76 5.29
CA SER A 246 12.83 -11.46 4.54
C SER A 246 14.03 -10.53 4.40
N LEU A 247 15.16 -10.94 4.97
CA LEU A 247 16.47 -10.31 4.76
C LEU A 247 17.37 -11.38 4.15
N PRO A 248 17.45 -11.50 2.81
CA PRO A 248 18.34 -12.47 2.18
C PRO A 248 19.78 -12.11 2.52
N MET A 249 20.37 -12.83 3.47
CA MET A 249 21.77 -12.67 3.89
C MET A 249 22.75 -13.26 2.87
N ILE A 250 22.25 -14.10 1.94
CA ILE A 250 23.07 -14.78 0.92
C ILE A 250 22.31 -14.71 -0.40
N GLU A 251 22.87 -14.00 -1.36
CA GLU A 251 22.49 -14.11 -2.75
C GLU A 251 23.19 -15.35 -3.31
N VAL A 252 22.51 -16.48 -3.37
CA VAL A 252 23.03 -17.67 -4.06
C VAL A 252 22.99 -17.38 -5.55
N LYS A 253 24.04 -16.78 -6.09
CA LYS A 253 24.28 -16.82 -7.52
C LYS A 253 24.74 -18.23 -7.85
N SER A 254 23.97 -18.94 -8.65
CA SER A 254 24.38 -20.25 -9.20
C SER A 254 25.66 -20.04 -10.02
N ALA A 255 26.81 -20.20 -9.37
CA ALA A 255 28.11 -20.14 -10.04
C ALA A 255 28.48 -21.45 -10.72
N VAL A 256 27.66 -22.48 -10.58
CA VAL A 256 27.93 -23.83 -11.08
C VAL A 256 26.80 -24.23 -12.03
N HIS A 257 27.20 -24.67 -13.23
CA HIS A 257 26.26 -25.24 -14.20
C HIS A 257 25.47 -26.40 -13.56
N PRO A 258 24.15 -26.54 -13.76
CA PRO A 258 23.34 -27.60 -13.12
C PRO A 258 23.91 -29.02 -13.22
N ARG A 259 24.65 -29.34 -14.28
CA ARG A 259 25.35 -30.62 -14.44
C ARG A 259 26.51 -30.81 -13.46
N GLU A 260 27.36 -29.79 -13.29
CA GLU A 260 28.50 -29.85 -12.34
C GLU A 260 28.02 -29.95 -10.88
N PHE A 261 26.88 -29.32 -10.55
CA PHE A 261 26.27 -29.45 -9.24
C PHE A 261 25.78 -30.88 -8.97
N HIS A 262 25.17 -31.52 -9.97
CA HIS A 262 24.73 -32.93 -9.89
C HIS A 262 25.90 -33.89 -9.73
N GLU A 263 26.97 -33.71 -10.48
CA GLU A 263 28.18 -34.52 -10.38
C GLU A 263 28.86 -34.42 -9.02
N LYS A 264 29.00 -33.22 -8.49
CA LYS A 264 29.52 -33.00 -7.12
C LYS A 264 28.61 -33.57 -6.03
N LEU A 265 27.29 -33.54 -6.20
CA LEU A 265 26.34 -34.14 -5.27
C LEU A 265 26.46 -35.67 -5.23
N GLU A 266 26.68 -36.30 -6.38
CA GLU A 266 26.91 -37.74 -6.51
C GLU A 266 28.29 -38.17 -5.95
N GLU A 267 29.31 -37.31 -6.06
CA GLU A 267 30.60 -37.53 -5.40
C GLU A 267 30.48 -37.50 -3.88
N LEU A 268 29.74 -36.51 -3.33
CA LEU A 268 29.51 -36.38 -1.88
C LEU A 268 28.70 -37.54 -1.31
N LYS A 269 27.78 -38.13 -2.07
CA LYS A 269 27.02 -39.33 -1.66
C LYS A 269 27.85 -40.58 -1.59
N LYS A 270 28.98 -40.63 -2.31
CA LYS A 270 29.92 -41.78 -2.31
C LYS A 270 30.94 -41.70 -1.13
N LEU A 271 30.99 -40.59 -0.44
CA LEU A 271 31.91 -40.40 0.69
C LEU A 271 31.24 -40.69 2.05
N ASN A 272 30.00 -41.09 2.09
CA ASN A 272 29.23 -41.64 3.19
C ASN A 272 28.89 -43.08 2.90
#